data_0084ef38fd045f9c58cf870ffc268c54
#
_entry.id   0084ef38fd045f9c58cf870ffc268c54
#
_cell.length_a   1.000
_cell.length_b   1.000
_cell.length_c   1.000
_cell.angle_alpha   90.00
_cell.angle_beta   90.00
_cell.angle_gamma   90.00
#
_symmetry.space_group_name_H-M   'P 1'
#
loop_
_entity.id
_entity.type
_entity.pdbx_description
1 polymer ?
#
loop_
_entity_poly.entity_id
_entity_poly.type
_entity_poly.pdbx_seq_one_letter_code
_entity_poly.pdbx_strand_id
1 'polypeptide(L)'
;QVLDKENLTSIVGNVGAGFVEGFPLTGENCRSSMREIQKYMLTQTRLGIPAFTVAESLHGSAHEGSTIFPQNIALGSTFNPELAYRYDCR
;
A
#
# COMPACT_ATOMS: atom_id res chain seq x y z
N GLN A 1 -2.98 9.79 11.20
CA GLN A 1 -3.44 10.85 10.28
C GLN A 1 -4.57 10.25 9.46
N VAL A 2 -5.75 10.79 9.57
CA VAL A 2 -6.92 10.37 8.77
C VAL A 2 -6.74 10.90 7.36
N LEU A 3 -7.17 10.14 6.37
CA LEU A 3 -7.19 10.57 4.97
C LEU A 3 -7.92 11.92 4.83
N ASP A 4 -7.24 12.90 4.26
CA ASP A 4 -7.82 14.19 3.94
C ASP A 4 -8.65 14.08 2.66
N LYS A 5 -9.97 14.11 2.79
CA LYS A 5 -10.90 13.97 1.67
C LYS A 5 -10.87 15.15 0.71
N GLU A 6 -10.61 16.36 1.19
CA GLU A 6 -10.50 17.54 0.33
C GLU A 6 -9.25 17.44 -0.55
N ASN A 7 -8.15 16.99 0.04
CA ASN A 7 -6.91 16.74 -0.68
C ASN A 7 -7.05 15.60 -1.70
N LEU A 8 -7.72 14.52 -1.34
CA LEU A 8 -8.02 13.43 -2.26
C LEU A 8 -8.84 13.93 -3.47
N THR A 9 -9.89 14.71 -3.20
CA THR A 9 -10.75 15.27 -4.25
C THR A 9 -9.98 16.23 -5.16
N SER A 10 -9.08 17.04 -4.62
CA SER A 10 -8.28 17.98 -5.40
C SER A 10 -7.26 17.30 -6.32
N ILE A 11 -6.68 16.18 -5.89
CA ILE A 11 -5.65 15.45 -6.63
C ILE A 11 -6.28 14.50 -7.65
N VAL A 12 -7.25 13.71 -7.24
CA VAL A 12 -7.85 12.64 -8.05
C VAL A 12 -9.02 13.12 -8.89
N GLY A 13 -9.80 14.07 -8.36
CA GLY A 13 -10.99 14.59 -9.04
C GLY A 13 -11.98 13.48 -9.42
N ASN A 14 -12.64 13.63 -10.56
CA ASN A 14 -13.56 12.62 -11.09
C ASN A 14 -12.89 11.66 -12.10
N VAL A 15 -11.61 11.85 -12.39
CA VAL A 15 -10.87 11.01 -13.36
C VAL A 15 -10.47 9.68 -12.74
N GLY A 16 -10.09 9.71 -11.47
CA GLY A 16 -9.55 8.54 -10.77
C GLY A 16 -8.03 8.46 -10.83
N ALA A 17 -7.47 7.49 -10.14
CA ALA A 17 -6.06 7.15 -10.15
C ALA A 17 -5.89 5.63 -10.32
N GLY A 18 -4.93 5.21 -11.14
CA GLY A 18 -4.64 3.79 -11.34
C GLY A 18 -3.90 3.17 -10.16
N PHE A 19 -2.98 3.93 -9.56
CA PHE A 19 -2.14 3.52 -8.44
C PHE A 19 -2.15 4.56 -7.33
N VAL A 20 -2.09 4.08 -6.10
CA VAL A 20 -2.00 4.91 -4.90
C VAL A 20 -0.90 4.37 -4.01
N GLU A 21 -0.01 5.24 -3.57
CA GLU A 21 1.15 4.93 -2.75
C GLU A 21 1.18 5.84 -1.50
N GLY A 22 1.98 5.49 -0.53
CA GLY A 22 2.31 6.36 0.58
C GLY A 22 1.40 6.25 1.79
N PHE A 23 1.27 5.06 2.34
CA PHE A 23 0.51 4.81 3.57
C PHE A 23 1.42 4.54 4.77
N PRO A 24 2.08 5.57 5.36
CA PRO A 24 2.88 5.40 6.57
C PRO A 24 1.97 5.32 7.80
N LEU A 25 1.01 4.40 7.80
CA LEU A 25 -0.03 4.34 8.80
C LEU A 25 0.03 3.02 9.55
N THR A 26 -0.42 3.02 10.79
CA THR A 26 -0.67 1.77 11.54
C THR A 26 -1.63 0.87 10.77
N GLY A 27 -1.58 -0.43 11.01
CA GLY A 27 -2.37 -1.40 10.24
C GLY A 27 -3.86 -1.08 10.17
N GLU A 28 -4.46 -0.56 11.25
CA GLU A 28 -5.88 -0.16 11.27
C GLU A 28 -6.13 1.12 10.47
N ASN A 29 -5.29 2.14 10.63
CA ASN A 29 -5.39 3.38 9.87
C ASN A 29 -5.16 3.14 8.37
N CYS A 30 -4.26 2.23 8.02
CA CYS A 30 -4.04 1.81 6.64
C CYS A 30 -5.33 1.22 6.05
N ARG A 31 -5.95 0.27 6.73
CA ARG A 31 -7.21 -0.37 6.28
C ARG A 31 -8.34 0.64 6.09
N SER A 32 -8.53 1.54 7.05
CA SER A 32 -9.60 2.54 6.97
C SER A 32 -9.37 3.52 5.82
N SER A 33 -8.15 4.01 5.65
CA SER A 33 -7.78 4.91 4.55
C SER A 33 -7.95 4.22 3.19
N MET A 34 -7.54 2.97 3.08
CA MET A 34 -7.71 2.17 1.87
C MET A 34 -9.19 2.00 1.49
N ARG A 35 -10.04 1.68 2.46
CA ARG A 35 -11.49 1.57 2.22
C ARG A 35 -12.10 2.88 1.75
N GLU A 36 -11.70 4.00 2.32
CA GLU A 36 -12.19 5.32 1.92
C GLU A 36 -11.72 5.68 0.51
N ILE A 37 -10.46 5.40 0.15
CA ILE A 37 -9.95 5.61 -1.20
C ILE A 37 -10.72 4.76 -2.20
N GLN A 38 -10.87 3.46 -1.96
CA GLN A 38 -11.58 2.58 -2.87
C GLN A 38 -13.06 2.98 -3.00
N LYS A 39 -13.69 3.37 -1.90
CA LYS A 39 -15.06 3.90 -1.94
C LYS A 39 -15.16 5.16 -2.79
N TYR A 40 -14.21 6.10 -2.64
CA TYR A 40 -14.16 7.29 -3.47
C TYR A 40 -14.00 6.93 -4.95
N MET A 41 -13.04 6.05 -5.27
CA MET A 41 -12.80 5.60 -6.65
C MET A 41 -14.04 5.00 -7.30
N LEU A 42 -14.74 4.14 -6.56
CA LEU A 42 -15.94 3.46 -7.07
C LEU A 42 -17.15 4.37 -7.20
N THR A 43 -17.28 5.40 -6.34
CA THR A 43 -18.53 6.17 -6.23
C THR A 43 -18.44 7.62 -6.69
N GLN A 44 -17.22 8.19 -6.76
CA GLN A 44 -17.00 9.61 -7.04
C GLN A 44 -16.21 9.86 -8.32
N THR A 45 -15.70 8.80 -8.95
CA THR A 45 -15.01 8.93 -10.23
C THR A 45 -15.89 8.50 -11.40
N ARG A 46 -15.60 9.06 -12.57
CA ARG A 46 -16.40 8.87 -13.78
C ARG A 46 -16.52 7.40 -14.21
N LEU A 47 -15.47 6.62 -14.04
CA LEU A 47 -15.40 5.23 -14.49
C LEU A 47 -15.68 4.21 -13.40
N GLY A 48 -15.64 4.61 -12.13
CA GLY A 48 -15.84 3.70 -11.01
C GLY A 48 -14.80 2.55 -10.93
N ILE A 49 -13.57 2.80 -11.39
CA ILE A 49 -12.50 1.79 -11.37
C ILE A 49 -11.72 1.90 -10.06
N PRO A 50 -11.55 0.80 -9.30
CA PRO A 50 -10.74 0.82 -8.08
C PRO A 50 -9.26 1.03 -8.39
N ALA A 51 -8.52 1.64 -7.46
CA ALA A 51 -7.08 1.83 -7.57
C ALA A 51 -6.31 0.62 -7.06
N PHE A 52 -5.14 0.35 -7.66
CA PHE A 52 -4.13 -0.53 -7.08
C PHE A 52 -3.34 0.21 -6.01
N THR A 53 -3.03 -0.47 -4.93
CA THR A 53 -2.13 0.06 -3.91
C THR A 53 -0.73 -0.47 -4.12
N VAL A 54 0.23 0.43 -4.00
CA VAL A 54 1.65 0.13 -4.17
C VAL A 54 2.37 0.53 -2.89
N ALA A 55 3.28 -0.30 -2.44
CA ALA A 55 4.15 -0.01 -1.32
C ALA A 55 5.54 -0.58 -1.56
N GLU A 56 6.55 0.12 -1.08
CA GLU A 56 7.90 -0.40 -1.04
C GLU A 56 8.06 -1.38 0.11
N SER A 57 8.75 -2.47 -0.12
CA SER A 57 8.96 -3.54 0.85
C SER A 57 10.42 -4.01 0.87
N LEU A 58 11.36 -3.07 0.88
CA LEU A 58 12.79 -3.35 0.91
C LEU A 58 13.21 -4.17 2.13
N HIS A 59 12.56 -3.95 3.25
CA HIS A 59 12.80 -4.59 4.55
C HIS A 59 11.57 -5.35 5.08
N GLY A 60 10.70 -5.84 4.21
CA GLY A 60 9.34 -6.18 4.54
C GLY A 60 8.44 -4.95 4.55
N SER A 61 7.23 -5.08 5.03
CA SER A 61 6.28 -3.94 5.08
C SER A 61 6.69 -2.95 6.18
N ALA A 62 7.14 -1.76 5.80
CA ALA A 62 7.65 -0.73 6.72
C ALA A 62 6.51 0.06 7.40
N HIS A 63 5.63 -0.62 8.11
CA HIS A 63 4.55 -0.01 8.89
C HIS A 63 4.83 -0.12 10.40
N GLU A 64 4.28 0.77 11.18
CA GLU A 64 4.31 0.67 12.62
C GLU A 64 3.71 -0.66 13.09
N GLY A 65 4.43 -1.40 13.93
CA GLY A 65 4.04 -2.73 14.39
C GLY A 65 4.39 -3.89 13.45
N SER A 66 4.98 -3.60 12.27
CA SER A 66 5.48 -4.63 11.37
C SER A 66 6.86 -5.13 11.76
N THR A 67 7.17 -6.36 11.40
CA THR A 67 8.52 -6.91 11.53
C THR A 67 9.41 -6.36 10.43
N ILE A 68 10.56 -5.82 10.82
CA ILE A 68 11.59 -5.35 9.90
C ILE A 68 12.58 -6.49 9.65
N PHE A 69 12.83 -6.76 8.40
CA PHE A 69 13.75 -7.79 7.92
C PHE A 69 15.01 -7.16 7.29
N PRO A 70 16.10 -7.93 7.10
CA PRO A 70 17.19 -7.51 6.21
C PRO A 70 16.68 -7.18 4.81
N GLN A 71 17.39 -6.32 4.10
CA GLN A 71 17.01 -5.97 2.72
C GLN A 71 16.90 -7.21 1.82
N ASN A 72 16.00 -7.16 0.85
CA ASN A 72 15.78 -8.25 -0.10
C ASN A 72 17.05 -8.63 -0.89
N ILE A 73 17.99 -7.71 -1.09
CA ILE A 73 19.28 -8.02 -1.70
C ILE A 73 20.11 -8.98 -0.83
N ALA A 74 20.03 -8.86 0.49
CA ALA A 74 20.69 -9.81 1.40
C ALA A 74 20.03 -11.20 1.31
N LEU A 75 18.72 -11.26 1.19
CA LEU A 75 17.99 -12.50 0.95
C LEU A 75 18.43 -13.15 -0.39
N GLY A 76 18.51 -12.35 -1.46
CA GLY A 76 19.00 -12.80 -2.76
C GLY A 76 20.44 -13.33 -2.71
N SER A 77 21.29 -12.71 -1.89
CA SER A 77 22.70 -13.14 -1.71
C SER A 77 22.84 -14.51 -1.03
N THR A 78 21.79 -15.06 -0.46
CA THR A 78 21.79 -16.41 0.11
C THR A 78 21.76 -17.51 -0.96
N PHE A 79 21.31 -17.18 -2.18
CA PHE A 79 21.04 -18.15 -3.26
C PHE A 79 20.14 -19.31 -2.83
N ASN A 80 19.26 -19.07 -1.86
CA ASN A 80 18.37 -20.06 -1.28
C ASN A 80 16.91 -19.73 -1.60
N PRO A 81 16.32 -20.32 -2.65
CA PRO A 81 14.94 -20.04 -3.05
C PRO A 81 13.91 -20.48 -2.01
N GLU A 82 14.19 -21.52 -1.25
CA GLU A 82 13.32 -22.00 -0.17
C GLU A 82 13.23 -20.96 0.96
N LEU A 83 14.34 -20.30 1.28
CA LEU A 83 14.35 -19.21 2.25
C LEU A 83 13.53 -18.02 1.76
N ALA A 84 13.65 -17.67 0.48
CA ALA A 84 12.87 -16.62 -0.15
C ALA A 84 11.37 -16.91 -0.09
N TYR A 85 10.96 -18.12 -0.40
CA TYR A 85 9.58 -18.57 -0.32
C TYR A 85 9.02 -18.47 1.11
N ARG A 86 9.75 -18.92 2.12
CA ARG A 86 9.34 -18.81 3.52
C ARG A 86 9.25 -17.36 4.01
N TYR A 87 10.08 -16.49 3.46
CA TYR A 87 10.06 -15.07 3.78
C TYR A 87 8.77 -14.41 3.26
N ASP A 88 8.38 -14.74 2.04
CA ASP A 88 7.21 -14.15 1.38
C ASP A 88 5.87 -14.63 2.00
N CYS A 89 5.85 -15.83 2.57
CA CYS A 89 4.66 -16.43 3.17
C CYS A 89 4.36 -16.00 4.62
N ARG A 90 5.06 -15.03 5.19
CA ARG A 90 4.84 -14.53 6.55
C ARG A 90 4.18 -13.17 6.55
#